data_c758012c7ee877d37f21fcfb265d485d
#
_entry.id   c758012c7ee877d37f21fcfb265d485d
#
_cell.length_a   1.000
_cell.length_b   1.000
_cell.length_c   1.000
_cell.angle_alpha   90.00
_cell.angle_beta   90.00
_cell.angle_gamma   90.00
#
_symmetry.space_group_name_H-M   'P 1'
#
loop_
_entity.id
_entity.type
_entity.pdbx_description
1 polymer ?
#
loop_
_entity_poly.entity_id
_entity_poly.type
_entity_poly.pdbx_seq_one_letter_code
_entity_poly.pdbx_strand_id
1 'polypeptide(L)'
;MNHKEIVLKFVDAINSHDVKKIAALLTDGHIFIDAHDQVYQGKEIMRDSWSMFFEKFPDYHVDVKEVYEHGNTFMLVGHASGTLAKAGSADAAKHWKRPAAWKVKVSNDLIQHWQVFADTKPMYDEGQ
;
A
#
# COMPACT_ATOMS: atom_id res chain seq x y z
N MET A 1 -19.59 -0.33 11.27
CA MET A 1 -18.21 -0.86 11.15
C MET A 1 -17.26 0.08 11.88
N ASN A 2 -16.41 -0.43 12.77
CA ASN A 2 -15.47 0.46 13.48
C ASN A 2 -14.28 0.81 12.57
N HIS A 3 -13.50 1.80 12.98
CA HIS A 3 -12.39 2.31 12.17
C HIS A 3 -11.34 1.24 11.88
N LYS A 4 -11.04 0.38 12.86
CA LYS A 4 -10.06 -0.69 12.67
C LYS A 4 -10.50 -1.68 11.59
N GLU A 5 -11.79 -2.02 11.55
CA GLU A 5 -12.34 -2.90 10.52
C GLU A 5 -12.19 -2.29 9.11
N ILE A 6 -12.41 -0.98 9.00
CA ILE A 6 -12.22 -0.26 7.74
C ILE A 6 -10.77 -0.35 7.28
N VAL A 7 -9.82 -0.11 8.20
CA VAL A 7 -8.39 -0.16 7.90
C VAL A 7 -7.98 -1.57 7.44
N LEU A 8 -8.42 -2.61 8.17
CA LEU A 8 -8.07 -3.99 7.81
C LEU A 8 -8.74 -4.42 6.51
N LYS A 9 -9.94 -3.95 6.24
CA LYS A 9 -10.62 -4.19 4.96
C LYS A 9 -9.83 -3.57 3.80
N PHE A 10 -9.26 -2.40 4.01
CA PHE A 10 -8.40 -1.76 3.00
C PHE A 10 -7.13 -2.57 2.75
N VAL A 11 -6.49 -3.08 3.81
CA VAL A 11 -5.32 -3.97 3.68
C VAL A 11 -5.69 -5.22 2.87
N ASP A 12 -6.85 -5.82 3.15
CA ASP A 12 -7.32 -6.99 2.40
C ASP A 12 -7.53 -6.67 0.92
N ALA A 13 -8.07 -5.49 0.62
CA ALA A 13 -8.25 -5.04 -0.76
C ALA A 13 -6.91 -4.89 -1.48
N ILE A 14 -5.90 -4.34 -0.80
CA ILE A 14 -4.53 -4.25 -1.35
C ILE A 14 -4.00 -5.66 -1.63
N ASN A 15 -4.11 -6.57 -0.68
CA ASN A 15 -3.56 -7.92 -0.80
C ASN A 15 -4.27 -8.77 -1.87
N SER A 16 -5.54 -8.47 -2.15
CA SER A 16 -6.27 -9.12 -3.23
C SER A 16 -6.02 -8.47 -4.59
N HIS A 17 -5.28 -7.36 -4.62
CA HIS A 17 -5.01 -6.56 -5.83
C HIS A 17 -6.31 -6.10 -6.51
N ASP A 18 -7.37 -5.90 -5.73
CA ASP A 18 -8.67 -5.48 -6.26
C ASP A 18 -8.74 -3.95 -6.28
N VAL A 19 -8.37 -3.37 -7.41
CA VAL A 19 -8.29 -1.91 -7.57
C VAL A 19 -9.66 -1.26 -7.40
N LYS A 20 -10.73 -1.91 -7.78
CA LYS A 20 -12.09 -1.39 -7.59
C LYS A 20 -12.45 -1.29 -6.11
N LYS A 21 -12.11 -2.32 -5.33
CA LYS A 21 -12.33 -2.30 -3.88
C LYS A 21 -11.47 -1.25 -3.19
N ILE A 22 -10.21 -1.13 -3.60
CA ILE A 22 -9.32 -0.09 -3.08
C ILE A 22 -9.95 1.27 -3.31
N ALA A 23 -10.34 1.59 -4.55
CA ALA A 23 -10.94 2.88 -4.89
C ALA A 23 -12.24 3.14 -4.12
N ALA A 24 -13.08 2.12 -3.97
CA ALA A 24 -14.34 2.24 -3.25
C ALA A 24 -14.16 2.58 -1.77
N LEU A 25 -13.01 2.28 -1.20
CA LEU A 25 -12.70 2.55 0.21
C LEU A 25 -12.01 3.90 0.43
N LEU A 26 -11.70 4.66 -0.62
CA LEU A 26 -11.03 5.95 -0.51
C LEU A 26 -12.03 7.10 -0.44
N THR A 27 -11.72 8.13 0.36
CA THR A 27 -12.44 9.41 0.27
C THR A 27 -12.12 10.07 -1.07
N ASP A 28 -12.99 10.96 -1.54
CA ASP A 28 -12.75 11.69 -2.79
C ASP A 28 -11.44 12.48 -2.75
N GLY A 29 -11.14 13.09 -1.59
CA GLY A 29 -9.92 13.86 -1.40
C GLY A 29 -8.77 13.07 -0.79
N HIS A 30 -8.78 11.76 -0.92
CA HIS A 30 -7.76 10.87 -0.35
C HIS A 30 -6.34 11.37 -0.63
N ILE A 31 -5.49 11.27 0.40
CA ILE A 31 -4.07 11.63 0.29
C ILE A 31 -3.25 10.36 0.47
N PHE A 32 -2.38 10.09 -0.50
CA PHE A 32 -1.40 9.01 -0.46
C PHE A 32 0.00 9.64 -0.42
N ILE A 33 0.82 9.17 0.53
CA ILE A 33 2.21 9.60 0.61
C ILE A 33 3.07 8.35 0.50
N ASP A 34 3.93 8.30 -0.51
CA ASP A 34 4.77 7.13 -0.73
C ASP A 34 6.02 7.16 0.18
N ALA A 35 6.83 6.11 0.12
CA ALA A 35 8.02 5.99 0.96
C ALA A 35 9.12 7.00 0.59
N HIS A 36 8.97 7.72 -0.51
CA HIS A 36 9.88 8.79 -0.92
C HIS A 36 9.32 10.19 -0.58
N ASP A 37 8.28 10.24 0.26
CA ASP A 37 7.62 11.47 0.70
C ASP A 37 6.94 12.23 -0.44
N GLN A 38 6.59 11.56 -1.53
CA GLN A 38 5.81 12.16 -2.61
C GLN A 38 4.33 12.04 -2.31
N VAL A 39 3.61 13.15 -2.52
CA VAL A 39 2.20 13.28 -2.18
C VAL A 39 1.35 13.18 -3.43
N TYR A 40 0.33 12.33 -3.37
CA TYR A 40 -0.67 12.16 -4.42
C TYR A 40 -2.04 12.41 -3.81
N GLN A 41 -2.87 13.19 -4.46
CA GLN A 41 -4.18 13.53 -3.94
C GLN A 41 -5.27 13.19 -4.95
N GLY A 42 -6.30 12.52 -4.48
CA GLY A 42 -7.47 12.18 -5.26
C GLY A 42 -7.65 10.70 -5.48
N LYS A 43 -8.90 10.28 -5.39
CA LYS A 43 -9.32 8.89 -5.53
C LYS A 43 -8.98 8.32 -6.91
N GLU A 44 -9.23 9.09 -7.97
CA GLU A 44 -9.02 8.63 -9.36
C GLU A 44 -7.53 8.42 -9.66
N ILE A 45 -6.68 9.35 -9.20
CA ILE A 45 -5.23 9.22 -9.36
C ILE A 45 -4.73 7.95 -8.68
N MET A 46 -5.24 7.67 -7.47
CA MET A 46 -4.81 6.49 -6.73
C MET A 46 -5.32 5.19 -7.33
N ARG A 47 -6.49 5.19 -7.92
CA ARG A 47 -6.99 4.02 -8.64
C ARG A 47 -6.03 3.62 -9.75
N ASP A 48 -5.61 4.58 -10.57
CA ASP A 48 -4.67 4.32 -11.65
C ASP A 48 -3.28 3.94 -11.13
N SER A 49 -2.83 4.61 -10.07
CA SER A 49 -1.52 4.34 -9.46
C SER A 49 -1.42 2.94 -8.87
N TRP A 50 -2.46 2.46 -8.19
CA TRP A 50 -2.48 1.10 -7.67
C TRP A 50 -2.46 0.07 -8.79
N SER A 51 -3.20 0.31 -9.88
CA SER A 51 -3.19 -0.57 -11.05
C SER A 51 -1.79 -0.71 -11.64
N MET A 52 -1.09 0.40 -11.82
CA MET A 52 0.28 0.41 -12.34
C MET A 52 1.25 -0.26 -11.37
N PHE A 53 1.07 -0.03 -10.07
CA PHE A 53 1.91 -0.63 -9.04
C PHE A 53 1.82 -2.16 -9.04
N PHE A 54 0.61 -2.70 -9.16
CA PHE A 54 0.39 -4.14 -9.21
C PHE A 54 0.94 -4.77 -10.50
N GLU A 55 0.98 -4.04 -11.60
CA GLU A 55 1.67 -4.51 -12.81
C GLU A 55 3.18 -4.62 -12.57
N LYS A 56 3.73 -3.67 -11.81
CA LYS A 56 5.16 -3.64 -11.49
C LYS A 56 5.53 -4.69 -10.45
N PHE A 57 4.67 -4.93 -9.48
CA PHE A 57 4.86 -5.90 -8.40
C PHE A 57 3.64 -6.82 -8.31
N PRO A 58 3.54 -7.83 -9.21
CA PRO A 58 2.32 -8.66 -9.29
C PRO A 58 2.02 -9.50 -8.05
N ASP A 59 3.00 -9.70 -7.19
CA ASP A 59 2.89 -10.45 -5.94
C ASP A 59 2.97 -9.57 -4.69
N TYR A 60 2.77 -8.25 -4.84
CA TYR A 60 2.85 -7.34 -3.70
C TYR A 60 1.93 -7.78 -2.57
N HIS A 61 2.48 -7.80 -1.34
CA HIS A 61 1.73 -8.23 -0.17
C HIS A 61 2.10 -7.38 1.05
N VAL A 62 1.09 -7.00 1.81
CA VAL A 62 1.22 -6.29 3.08
C VAL A 62 0.89 -7.25 4.21
N ASP A 63 1.83 -7.48 5.11
CA ASP A 63 1.66 -8.34 6.27
C ASP A 63 1.69 -7.48 7.53
N VAL A 64 0.52 -7.21 8.10
CA VAL A 64 0.38 -6.38 9.29
C VAL A 64 0.57 -7.23 10.54
N LYS A 65 1.56 -6.86 11.35
CA LYS A 65 1.88 -7.56 12.60
C LYS A 65 1.33 -6.83 13.82
N GLU A 66 1.31 -5.49 13.79
CA GLU A 66 0.91 -4.66 14.92
C GLU A 66 0.01 -3.54 14.43
N VAL A 67 -0.98 -3.20 15.23
CA VAL A 67 -1.92 -2.11 14.95
C VAL A 67 -1.99 -1.21 16.18
N TYR A 68 -1.73 0.07 15.99
CA TYR A 68 -1.85 1.08 17.04
C TYR A 68 -2.89 2.10 16.62
N GLU A 69 -3.79 2.41 17.52
CA GLU A 69 -4.92 3.28 17.22
C GLU A 69 -4.94 4.49 18.16
N HIS A 70 -5.14 5.68 17.58
CA HIS A 70 -5.35 6.91 18.34
C HIS A 70 -6.40 7.76 17.60
N GLY A 71 -7.63 7.77 18.14
CA GLY A 71 -8.74 8.43 17.47
C GLY A 71 -9.05 7.77 16.13
N ASN A 72 -8.99 8.55 15.06
CA ASN A 72 -9.19 8.05 13.69
C ASN A 72 -7.89 7.76 12.97
N THR A 73 -6.75 7.81 13.68
CA THR A 73 -5.43 7.60 13.11
C THR A 73 -4.89 6.25 13.56
N PHE A 74 -4.32 5.49 12.63
CA PHE A 74 -3.73 4.18 12.90
C PHE A 74 -2.29 4.15 12.43
N MET A 75 -1.45 3.46 13.21
CA MET A 75 -0.12 3.05 12.74
C MET A 75 -0.12 1.55 12.62
N LEU A 76 0.16 1.06 11.43
CA LEU A 76 0.34 -0.36 11.14
C LEU A 76 1.83 -0.64 11.03
N VAL A 77 2.27 -1.73 11.62
CA VAL A 77 3.68 -2.13 11.55
C VAL A 77 3.75 -3.58 11.09
N GLY A 78 4.62 -3.88 10.17
CA GLY A 78 4.76 -5.23 9.66
C GLY A 78 5.80 -5.33 8.56
N HIS A 79 5.46 -6.02 7.50
CA HIS A 79 6.35 -6.24 6.36
C HIS A 79 5.60 -6.02 5.06
N ALA A 80 6.30 -5.50 4.07
CA ALA A 80 5.84 -5.50 2.69
C ALA A 80 6.78 -6.38 1.88
N SER A 81 6.23 -7.05 0.87
CA SER A 81 7.01 -7.95 0.02
C SER A 81 6.52 -7.90 -1.42
N GLY A 82 7.37 -8.31 -2.33
CA GLY A 82 7.05 -8.36 -3.74
C GLY A 82 8.25 -8.75 -4.59
N THR A 83 8.00 -8.87 -5.88
CA THR A 83 9.02 -9.16 -6.88
C THR A 83 8.84 -8.17 -8.03
N LEU A 84 9.90 -7.46 -8.38
CA LEU A 84 9.86 -6.51 -9.49
C LEU A 84 9.66 -7.27 -10.80
N ALA A 85 8.57 -7.00 -11.50
CA ALA A 85 8.32 -7.57 -12.82
C ALA A 85 9.30 -6.99 -13.82
N LYS A 86 9.99 -7.86 -14.56
CA LYS A 86 11.01 -7.46 -15.51
C LYS A 86 10.73 -8.10 -16.85
N ALA A 87 10.50 -7.28 -17.87
CA ALA A 87 10.22 -7.77 -19.19
C ALA A 87 11.40 -8.60 -19.71
N GLY A 88 11.11 -9.83 -20.15
CA GLY A 88 12.07 -10.67 -20.84
C GLY A 88 13.06 -11.43 -19.98
N SER A 89 12.99 -11.38 -18.65
CA SER A 89 13.92 -12.14 -17.83
C SER A 89 13.37 -12.42 -16.43
N ALA A 90 12.88 -13.63 -16.24
CA ALA A 90 12.45 -14.10 -14.91
C ALA A 90 13.64 -14.28 -13.96
N ASP A 91 14.81 -14.60 -14.49
CA ASP A 91 15.98 -14.91 -13.67
C ASP A 91 16.59 -13.66 -13.00
N ALA A 92 16.34 -12.48 -13.53
CA ALA A 92 16.86 -11.24 -12.98
C ALA A 92 15.96 -10.64 -11.90
N ALA A 93 14.73 -11.12 -11.77
CA ALA A 93 13.79 -10.61 -10.78
C ALA A 93 14.15 -11.12 -9.39
N LYS A 94 14.23 -10.21 -8.43
CA LYS A 94 14.48 -10.56 -7.03
C LYS A 94 13.25 -10.30 -6.20
N HIS A 95 12.90 -11.31 -5.42
CA HIS A 95 11.91 -11.13 -4.37
C HIS A 95 12.52 -10.33 -3.23
N TRP A 96 11.78 -9.35 -2.72
CA TRP A 96 12.18 -8.56 -1.58
C TRP A 96 11.11 -8.64 -0.48
N LYS A 97 11.55 -8.54 0.76
CA LYS A 97 10.69 -8.44 1.93
C LYS A 97 11.34 -7.50 2.92
N ARG A 98 10.65 -6.43 3.30
CA ARG A 98 11.22 -5.40 4.18
C ARG A 98 10.23 -5.02 5.27
N PRO A 99 10.76 -4.65 6.45
CA PRO A 99 9.93 -4.01 7.45
C PRO A 99 9.30 -2.75 6.89
N ALA A 100 8.06 -2.52 7.25
CA ALA A 100 7.35 -1.34 6.80
C ALA A 100 6.34 -0.90 7.86
N ALA A 101 5.96 0.37 7.80
CA ALA A 101 4.91 0.92 8.62
C ALA A 101 4.01 1.78 7.77
N TRP A 102 2.76 1.90 8.17
CA TRP A 102 1.78 2.70 7.43
C TRP A 102 0.99 3.55 8.40
N LYS A 103 0.88 4.83 8.09
CA LYS A 103 0.01 5.75 8.81
C LYS A 103 -1.30 5.87 8.05
N VAL A 104 -2.41 5.63 8.73
CA VAL A 104 -3.73 5.57 8.10
C VAL A 104 -4.69 6.47 8.86
N LYS A 105 -5.47 7.25 8.14
CA LYS A 105 -6.56 8.04 8.74
C LYS A 105 -7.88 7.66 8.11
N VAL A 106 -8.91 7.50 8.94
CA VAL A 106 -10.26 7.15 8.52
C VAL A 106 -11.17 8.36 8.67
N SER A 107 -12.03 8.60 7.69
CA SER A 107 -13.05 9.63 7.72
C SER A 107 -14.31 9.12 7.03
N ASN A 108 -15.47 9.22 7.69
CA ASN A 108 -16.75 8.76 7.14
C ASN A 108 -16.72 7.31 6.63
N ASP A 109 -16.09 6.43 7.41
CA ASP A 109 -15.90 5.01 7.10
C ASP A 109 -15.10 4.75 5.81
N LEU A 110 -14.28 5.71 5.41
CA LEU A 110 -13.41 5.60 4.23
C LEU A 110 -11.98 5.99 4.63
N ILE A 111 -11.03 5.60 3.80
CA ILE A 111 -9.61 5.90 4.02
C ILE A 111 -9.30 7.28 3.45
N GLN A 112 -8.99 8.22 4.35
CA GLN A 112 -8.64 9.59 3.99
C GLN A 112 -7.15 9.75 3.69
N HIS A 113 -6.30 8.98 4.37
CA HIS A 113 -4.85 9.14 4.31
C HIS A 113 -4.18 7.77 4.43
N TRP A 114 -3.21 7.52 3.56
CA TRP A 114 -2.37 6.32 3.59
C TRP A 114 -0.94 6.74 3.30
N GLN A 115 -0.06 6.54 4.27
CA GLN A 115 1.35 6.93 4.14
C GLN A 115 2.25 5.75 4.44
N VAL A 116 3.23 5.54 3.57
CA VAL A 116 4.14 4.39 3.62
C VAL A 116 5.50 4.82 4.19
N PHE A 117 6.02 4.02 5.10
CA PHE A 117 7.38 4.17 5.64
C PHE A 117 8.11 2.85 5.42
N ALA A 118 9.11 2.85 4.55
CA ALA A 118 9.88 1.65 4.22
C ALA A 118 11.16 2.02 3.51
N ASP A 119 12.15 1.13 3.61
CA ASP A 119 13.32 1.21 2.74
C ASP A 119 12.98 0.58 1.40
N THR A 120 12.93 1.39 0.36
CA THR A 120 12.53 0.95 -0.97
C THR A 120 13.69 0.52 -1.86
N LYS A 121 14.92 0.70 -1.41
CA LYS A 121 16.08 0.33 -2.22
C LYS A 121 16.02 -1.13 -2.72
N PRO A 122 15.73 -2.14 -1.86
CA PRO A 122 15.65 -3.52 -2.32
C PRO A 122 14.58 -3.79 -3.38
N MET A 123 13.52 -2.98 -3.41
CA MET A 123 12.43 -3.14 -4.40
C MET A 123 12.93 -2.89 -5.83
N TYR A 124 13.91 -2.03 -5.96
CA TYR A 124 14.42 -1.58 -7.26
C TYR A 124 15.82 -2.09 -7.56
N ASP A 125 16.44 -2.88 -6.66
CA ASP A 125 17.72 -3.52 -6.93
C ASP A 125 17.52 -4.67 -7.91
N GLU A 126 18.22 -4.61 -9.04
CA GLU A 126 18.06 -5.56 -10.12
C GLU A 126 19.16 -6.62 -10.13
N GLY A 127 19.42 -7.22 -8.96
CA GLY A 127 20.33 -8.35 -8.93
C GLY A 127 21.82 -7.99 -8.84
N GLN A 128 22.10 -6.90 -8.21
CA GLN A 128 23.51 -6.56 -7.91
C GLN A 128 23.98 -7.23 -6.65
#